data_b3140d34a8a5220d20e12b7536dd9233
#
_entry.id   b3140d34a8a5220d20e12b7536dd9233
#
_cell.length_a   1.000
_cell.length_b   1.000
_cell.length_c   1.000
_cell.angle_alpha   90.00
_cell.angle_beta   90.00
_cell.angle_gamma   90.00
#
_symmetry.space_group_name_H-M   'P 1'
#
loop_
_entity.id
_entity.type
_entity.pdbx_description
1 polymer ?
#
loop_
_entity_poly.entity_id
_entity_poly.type
_entity_poly.pdbx_seq_one_letter_code
_entity_poly.pdbx_strand_id
1 'polypeptide(L)'
;RAQRRWGISAQLYSLRRAGDDGAGDYTALAGLAAQAARRGADAVAISPTHAGYPALPEHDSPYSPSSRRWHNVAYLDCDAVPGADVVRRTNGAAADVAPAPDTPLIDWPQVLPRKLRRLRACFDAWRANGEPSRDAFEQFRAAGGAALDAHARFDALQAFCIEHGIGADWRQWPAQWRMPATAEVDAFAHAHADAISFHTFLQWCASRALGDAQQAARDAGMAIGLIADLAVGSDRAGSDAWAHGTTLLRGVSVGAPPDLFNADGQAWGVTTWTPAALRANGFTPFIDLLRAAFAHAGGIRIDHVLGFARMWIVPEGGSARDGAYLRYPLDDLVRLVALEAARHRAVAIGEDLGTVPAGFRERLGAQGIAGMRVLWFERDADGAFRPPSAWDRDTIAMTSTHDLPTVAGWWRGVDLAWRRVAAGAAAKTATPHPAGDDVGRAAAAHGSAPDERNDPVLRSDAPATDDGHDTPPPASADLRAPQAERATDRAALWRALQHAGCAPAGDPIPSADTPPVGAVLAYVARSPSPLAIVPLEDLLALNEQPNLPGPPCGHPNWLRRLPRAIDALFDADVHTRIAAIEHARRTAEDDA
;
A
#
# COMPACT_ATOMS: atom_id res chain seq x y z
N ARG A 1 -27.33 -2.78 19.36
CA ARG A 1 -26.10 -1.97 19.19
C ARG A 1 -25.13 -2.78 18.36
N ALA A 2 -24.43 -2.17 17.39
CA ALA A 2 -23.39 -2.86 16.64
C ALA A 2 -22.19 -3.08 17.58
N GLN A 3 -21.69 -4.31 17.64
CA GLN A 3 -20.52 -4.66 18.44
C GLN A 3 -19.30 -3.85 17.95
N ARG A 4 -18.61 -3.17 18.86
CA ARG A 4 -17.37 -2.45 18.55
C ARG A 4 -16.22 -3.44 18.44
N ARG A 5 -15.60 -3.48 17.27
CA ARG A 5 -14.57 -4.44 16.89
C ARG A 5 -13.19 -3.83 16.95
N TRP A 6 -12.17 -4.68 17.01
CA TRP A 6 -10.79 -4.26 16.87
C TRP A 6 -10.02 -5.23 15.96
N GLY A 7 -8.91 -4.75 15.43
CA GLY A 7 -8.02 -5.52 14.59
C GLY A 7 -6.60 -4.97 14.63
N ILE A 8 -5.72 -5.63 13.91
CA ILE A 8 -4.34 -5.19 13.72
C ILE A 8 -4.09 -4.84 12.26
N SER A 9 -3.09 -4.00 11.99
CA SER A 9 -2.51 -3.89 10.65
C SER A 9 -1.07 -4.38 10.64
N ALA A 10 -0.65 -5.01 9.55
CA ALA A 10 0.67 -5.62 9.42
C ALA A 10 1.23 -5.43 8.01
N GLN A 11 2.54 -5.17 7.95
CA GLN A 11 3.28 -5.22 6.69
C GLN A 11 3.61 -6.68 6.39
N LEU A 12 3.05 -7.27 5.32
CA LEU A 12 3.19 -8.69 5.04
C LEU A 12 4.66 -9.08 4.89
N TYR A 13 5.44 -8.29 4.16
CA TYR A 13 6.88 -8.55 3.96
C TYR A 13 7.67 -8.61 5.27
N SER A 14 7.22 -7.91 6.32
CA SER A 14 7.92 -7.81 7.60
C SER A 14 7.76 -9.04 8.50
N LEU A 15 6.76 -9.88 8.24
CA LEU A 15 6.45 -11.05 9.06
C LEU A 15 7.61 -12.04 9.09
N ARG A 16 7.74 -12.77 10.22
CA ARG A 16 8.73 -13.80 10.42
C ARG A 16 8.11 -15.10 10.88
N ARG A 17 8.62 -16.20 10.37
CA ARG A 17 8.35 -17.55 10.87
C ARG A 17 9.60 -18.43 10.79
N ALA A 18 9.59 -19.54 11.48
CA ALA A 18 10.64 -20.55 11.31
C ALA A 18 10.62 -21.08 9.86
N GLY A 19 11.78 -21.08 9.22
CA GLY A 19 11.92 -21.57 7.84
C GLY A 19 11.41 -20.63 6.75
N ASP A 20 11.18 -19.34 7.04
CA ASP A 20 10.95 -18.35 5.99
C ASP A 20 12.22 -18.14 5.14
N ASP A 21 12.05 -17.66 3.94
CA ASP A 21 13.16 -17.43 3.00
C ASP A 21 13.84 -16.05 3.19
N GLY A 22 13.64 -15.38 4.32
CA GLY A 22 14.22 -14.08 4.64
C GLY A 22 13.25 -12.90 4.39
N ALA A 23 12.00 -13.19 4.04
CA ALA A 23 10.91 -12.22 3.95
C ALA A 23 9.59 -12.87 4.37
N GLY A 24 8.63 -12.06 4.80
CA GLY A 24 7.31 -12.54 5.16
C GLY A 24 6.57 -13.17 3.99
N ASP A 25 5.70 -14.12 4.29
CA ASP A 25 4.96 -14.89 3.31
C ASP A 25 3.50 -15.13 3.73
N TYR A 26 2.70 -15.69 2.83
CA TYR A 26 1.28 -15.95 3.09
C TYR A 26 1.05 -17.00 4.20
N THR A 27 1.98 -17.93 4.43
CA THR A 27 1.91 -18.87 5.55
C THR A 27 2.12 -18.14 6.88
N ALA A 28 3.05 -17.19 6.94
CA ALA A 28 3.21 -16.31 8.09
C ALA A 28 1.96 -15.46 8.34
N LEU A 29 1.34 -14.95 7.28
CA LEU A 29 0.08 -14.19 7.37
C LEU A 29 -1.05 -15.04 7.95
N ALA A 30 -1.23 -16.27 7.46
CA ALA A 30 -2.24 -17.20 7.99
C ALA A 30 -2.02 -17.48 9.48
N GLY A 31 -0.77 -17.71 9.89
CA GLY A 31 -0.38 -17.90 11.30
C GLY A 31 -0.67 -16.68 12.16
N LEU A 32 -0.31 -15.47 11.69
CA LEU A 32 -0.60 -14.21 12.38
C LEU A 32 -2.12 -14.02 12.55
N ALA A 33 -2.89 -14.19 11.48
CA ALA A 33 -4.34 -14.03 11.51
C ALA A 33 -5.00 -14.99 12.51
N ALA A 34 -4.62 -16.28 12.47
CA ALA A 34 -5.14 -17.26 13.42
C ALA A 34 -4.74 -16.94 14.87
N GLN A 35 -3.55 -16.42 15.12
CA GLN A 35 -3.11 -16.04 16.46
C GLN A 35 -3.81 -14.78 16.97
N ALA A 36 -4.00 -13.77 16.13
CA ALA A 36 -4.72 -12.55 16.46
C ALA A 36 -6.22 -12.85 16.75
N ALA A 37 -6.85 -13.71 15.93
CA ALA A 37 -8.23 -14.15 16.13
C ALA A 37 -8.44 -14.79 17.49
N ARG A 38 -7.57 -15.73 17.90
CA ARG A 38 -7.62 -16.36 19.24
C ARG A 38 -7.49 -15.37 20.40
N ARG A 39 -7.07 -14.13 20.13
CA ARG A 39 -6.94 -13.02 21.08
C ARG A 39 -8.00 -11.94 20.89
N GLY A 40 -9.09 -12.29 20.18
CA GLY A 40 -10.26 -11.42 20.05
C GLY A 40 -10.18 -10.38 18.94
N ALA A 41 -9.14 -10.40 18.08
CA ALA A 41 -9.10 -9.53 16.92
C ALA A 41 -10.11 -9.97 15.86
N ASP A 42 -10.86 -9.02 15.30
CA ASP A 42 -11.85 -9.24 14.24
C ASP A 42 -11.30 -9.09 12.83
N ALA A 43 -10.13 -8.45 12.69
CA ALA A 43 -9.53 -8.16 11.39
C ALA A 43 -7.99 -8.12 11.44
N VAL A 44 -7.37 -8.43 10.31
CA VAL A 44 -5.97 -8.11 9.99
C VAL A 44 -5.93 -7.32 8.69
N ALA A 45 -5.66 -6.01 8.78
CA ALA A 45 -5.37 -5.20 7.61
C ALA A 45 -3.92 -5.44 7.17
N ILE A 46 -3.70 -5.61 5.86
CA ILE A 46 -2.39 -5.98 5.33
C ILE A 46 -1.92 -4.94 4.29
N SER A 47 -0.59 -4.77 4.19
CA SER A 47 -0.01 -4.01 3.07
C SER A 47 -0.43 -4.59 1.72
N PRO A 48 -0.39 -3.82 0.62
CA PRO A 48 -0.77 -4.32 -0.68
C PRO A 48 -0.08 -5.64 -1.05
N THR A 49 -0.87 -6.60 -1.52
CA THR A 49 -0.38 -7.89 -2.03
C THR A 49 -0.35 -7.92 -3.55
N HIS A 50 -0.39 -6.77 -4.18
CA HIS A 50 -0.35 -6.60 -5.62
C HIS A 50 0.93 -7.14 -6.24
N ALA A 51 0.85 -7.59 -7.50
CA ALA A 51 2.01 -8.13 -8.19
C ALA A 51 3.15 -7.12 -8.29
N GLY A 52 4.31 -7.50 -7.76
CA GLY A 52 5.58 -6.78 -7.95
C GLY A 52 6.26 -7.21 -9.25
N TYR A 53 7.58 -7.20 -9.22
CA TYR A 53 8.43 -7.53 -10.35
C TYR A 53 9.33 -8.72 -10.03
N PRO A 54 9.02 -9.93 -10.52
CA PRO A 54 9.86 -11.10 -10.23
C PRO A 54 11.32 -10.95 -10.70
N ALA A 55 11.54 -10.20 -11.78
CA ALA A 55 12.86 -9.98 -12.36
C ALA A 55 13.57 -8.70 -11.89
N LEU A 56 12.95 -7.90 -11.01
CA LEU A 56 13.50 -6.63 -10.48
C LEU A 56 13.40 -6.60 -8.95
N PRO A 57 14.27 -7.32 -8.25
CA PRO A 57 14.19 -7.44 -6.79
C PRO A 57 14.37 -6.11 -6.04
N GLU A 58 15.00 -5.11 -6.67
CA GLU A 58 15.20 -3.77 -6.09
C GLU A 58 13.93 -2.92 -6.09
N HIS A 59 12.89 -3.33 -6.83
CA HIS A 59 11.61 -2.63 -6.90
C HIS A 59 10.65 -3.20 -5.86
N ASP A 60 10.82 -2.78 -4.62
CA ASP A 60 10.26 -3.42 -3.42
C ASP A 60 9.02 -2.72 -2.84
N SER A 61 8.67 -1.52 -3.31
CA SER A 61 7.52 -0.79 -2.80
C SER A 61 6.19 -1.49 -3.14
N PRO A 62 5.38 -1.88 -2.14
CA PRO A 62 4.07 -2.50 -2.40
C PRO A 62 3.04 -1.51 -2.99
N TYR A 63 3.33 -0.20 -2.93
CA TYR A 63 2.46 0.86 -3.47
C TYR A 63 2.82 1.28 -4.90
N SER A 64 3.87 0.70 -5.48
CA SER A 64 4.22 0.85 -6.90
C SER A 64 4.22 -0.51 -7.63
N PRO A 65 3.07 -1.22 -7.66
CA PRO A 65 3.01 -2.56 -8.21
C PRO A 65 3.06 -2.59 -9.73
N SER A 66 3.56 -3.67 -10.29
CA SER A 66 3.48 -3.99 -11.72
C SER A 66 2.01 -4.16 -12.17
N SER A 67 1.20 -4.80 -11.33
CA SER A 67 -0.24 -4.95 -11.55
C SER A 67 -1.00 -4.94 -10.22
N ARG A 68 -2.12 -4.20 -10.19
CA ARG A 68 -3.03 -4.20 -9.03
C ARG A 68 -4.02 -5.37 -9.03
N ARG A 69 -4.16 -6.06 -10.14
CA ARG A 69 -5.10 -7.18 -10.29
C ARG A 69 -4.51 -8.51 -9.83
N TRP A 70 -3.21 -8.69 -9.96
CA TRP A 70 -2.51 -9.93 -9.66
C TRP A 70 -1.74 -9.84 -8.34
N HIS A 71 -1.16 -10.96 -7.89
CA HIS A 71 -0.56 -11.08 -6.56
C HIS A 71 0.97 -11.07 -6.59
N ASN A 72 1.57 -10.58 -5.51
CA ASN A 72 3.02 -10.59 -5.36
C ASN A 72 3.52 -12.02 -5.04
N VAL A 73 4.25 -12.58 -5.97
CA VAL A 73 4.80 -13.94 -5.88
C VAL A 73 5.99 -14.03 -4.91
N ALA A 74 6.59 -12.89 -4.53
CA ALA A 74 7.64 -12.83 -3.51
C ALA A 74 7.12 -13.28 -2.12
N TYR A 75 5.81 -13.23 -1.89
CA TYR A 75 5.17 -13.66 -0.63
C TYR A 75 4.77 -15.14 -0.63
N LEU A 76 5.13 -15.91 -1.65
CA LEU A 76 4.91 -17.36 -1.65
C LEU A 76 5.82 -18.04 -0.62
N ASP A 77 5.28 -19.00 0.10
CA ASP A 77 6.05 -19.99 0.87
C ASP A 77 6.47 -21.12 -0.07
N CYS A 78 7.76 -21.26 -0.31
CA CYS A 78 8.29 -22.28 -1.21
C CYS A 78 8.00 -23.71 -0.74
N ASP A 79 7.73 -23.92 0.54
CA ASP A 79 7.43 -25.23 1.11
C ASP A 79 5.93 -25.58 1.10
N ALA A 80 5.05 -24.60 0.79
CA ALA A 80 3.60 -24.78 0.76
C ALA A 80 3.01 -24.84 -0.67
N VAL A 81 3.83 -24.66 -1.71
CA VAL A 81 3.36 -24.76 -3.10
C VAL A 81 3.30 -26.22 -3.60
N PRO A 82 2.46 -26.55 -4.59
CA PRO A 82 2.45 -27.86 -5.22
C PRO A 82 3.82 -28.23 -5.77
N GLY A 83 4.22 -29.49 -5.61
CA GLY A 83 5.54 -29.99 -5.99
C GLY A 83 6.63 -29.86 -4.91
N ALA A 84 6.43 -29.03 -3.87
CA ALA A 84 7.40 -28.84 -2.81
C ALA A 84 7.77 -30.14 -2.09
N ASP A 85 6.80 -31.02 -1.83
CA ASP A 85 7.04 -32.33 -1.20
C ASP A 85 7.95 -33.24 -2.04
N VAL A 86 7.81 -33.17 -3.37
CA VAL A 86 8.67 -33.93 -4.29
C VAL A 86 10.09 -33.39 -4.22
N VAL A 87 10.26 -32.08 -4.30
CA VAL A 87 11.58 -31.44 -4.21
C VAL A 87 12.29 -31.81 -2.89
N ARG A 88 11.58 -31.74 -1.76
CA ARG A 88 12.14 -32.13 -0.45
C ARG A 88 12.61 -33.59 -0.42
N ARG A 89 11.81 -34.52 -0.98
CA ARG A 89 12.18 -35.94 -1.01
C ARG A 89 13.36 -36.23 -1.94
N THR A 90 13.45 -35.52 -3.08
CA THR A 90 14.48 -35.78 -4.10
C THR A 90 15.84 -35.20 -3.71
N ASN A 91 15.84 -34.01 -3.12
CA ASN A 91 17.07 -33.28 -2.83
C ASN A 91 17.64 -33.59 -1.42
N GLY A 92 16.92 -34.35 -0.58
CA GLY A 92 17.31 -34.59 0.82
C GLY A 92 17.34 -33.27 1.63
N ALA A 93 17.74 -33.34 2.89
CA ALA A 93 17.93 -32.17 3.75
C ALA A 93 19.13 -31.26 3.33
N ALA A 94 19.83 -31.60 2.23
CA ALA A 94 21.09 -30.99 1.80
C ALA A 94 20.95 -30.02 0.62
N ALA A 95 19.72 -29.77 0.10
CA ALA A 95 19.57 -28.82 -0.99
C ALA A 95 19.57 -27.40 -0.46
N ASP A 96 20.71 -26.74 -0.50
CA ASP A 96 20.99 -25.28 -0.59
C ASP A 96 20.05 -24.31 0.18
N VAL A 97 19.48 -24.76 1.28
CA VAL A 97 18.76 -23.89 2.19
C VAL A 97 19.69 -23.58 3.37
N ALA A 98 20.75 -22.81 3.10
CA ALA A 98 21.31 -22.04 4.19
C ALA A 98 20.14 -21.22 4.78
N PRO A 99 19.88 -21.31 6.09
CA PRO A 99 18.84 -20.50 6.70
C PRO A 99 19.04 -19.05 6.27
N ALA A 100 17.96 -18.38 5.89
CA ALA A 100 18.05 -16.97 5.57
C ALA A 100 18.74 -16.25 6.74
N PRO A 101 19.69 -15.36 6.50
CA PRO A 101 20.35 -14.66 7.59
C PRO A 101 19.29 -13.97 8.45
N ASP A 102 19.44 -14.08 9.77
CA ASP A 102 18.55 -13.42 10.73
C ASP A 102 18.85 -11.92 10.79
N THR A 103 18.58 -11.24 9.67
CA THR A 103 18.82 -9.81 9.50
C THR A 103 17.57 -9.01 9.83
N PRO A 104 17.72 -7.79 10.37
CA PRO A 104 16.60 -6.90 10.63
C PRO A 104 15.97 -6.30 9.35
N LEU A 105 16.69 -6.37 8.23
CA LEU A 105 16.26 -5.86 6.92
C LEU A 105 16.25 -6.99 5.89
N ILE A 106 15.31 -6.91 4.96
CA ILE A 106 15.22 -7.84 3.83
C ILE A 106 16.24 -7.44 2.76
N ASP A 107 17.00 -8.41 2.29
CA ASP A 107 17.87 -8.27 1.12
C ASP A 107 17.14 -8.86 -0.11
N TRP A 108 16.26 -8.08 -0.71
CA TRP A 108 15.46 -8.52 -1.85
C TRP A 108 16.30 -9.04 -3.02
N PRO A 109 17.44 -8.41 -3.41
CA PRO A 109 18.34 -8.93 -4.43
C PRO A 109 18.87 -10.35 -4.16
N GLN A 110 18.97 -10.76 -2.90
CA GLN A 110 19.34 -12.15 -2.56
C GLN A 110 18.12 -13.05 -2.37
N VAL A 111 17.09 -12.54 -1.69
CA VAL A 111 15.88 -13.31 -1.31
C VAL A 111 15.09 -13.73 -2.54
N LEU A 112 14.70 -12.78 -3.40
CA LEU A 112 13.76 -13.07 -4.48
C LEU A 112 14.30 -14.03 -5.53
N PRO A 113 15.52 -13.89 -6.06
CA PRO A 113 16.05 -14.85 -7.02
C PRO A 113 16.20 -16.27 -6.43
N ARG A 114 16.53 -16.39 -5.13
CA ARG A 114 16.59 -17.68 -4.44
C ARG A 114 15.21 -18.32 -4.36
N LYS A 115 14.19 -17.56 -3.96
CA LYS A 115 12.79 -18.04 -3.91
C LYS A 115 12.32 -18.50 -5.30
N LEU A 116 12.57 -17.72 -6.34
CA LEU A 116 12.16 -18.06 -7.70
C LEU A 116 12.81 -19.35 -8.21
N ARG A 117 14.08 -19.60 -7.90
CA ARG A 117 14.73 -20.89 -8.23
C ARG A 117 14.07 -22.06 -7.52
N ARG A 118 13.72 -21.92 -6.21
CA ARG A 118 12.99 -22.95 -5.46
C ARG A 118 11.60 -23.19 -6.03
N LEU A 119 10.86 -22.12 -6.30
CA LEU A 119 9.53 -22.19 -6.90
C LEU A 119 9.58 -22.81 -8.30
N ARG A 120 10.63 -22.54 -9.08
CA ARG A 120 10.84 -23.20 -10.38
C ARG A 120 11.03 -24.70 -10.23
N ALA A 121 11.84 -25.16 -9.30
CA ALA A 121 12.01 -26.58 -9.02
C ALA A 121 10.68 -27.24 -8.59
N CYS A 122 9.86 -26.54 -7.79
CA CYS A 122 8.53 -27.01 -7.40
C CYS A 122 7.59 -27.12 -8.59
N PHE A 123 7.57 -26.13 -9.49
CA PHE A 123 6.78 -26.17 -10.72
C PHE A 123 7.17 -27.34 -11.62
N ASP A 124 8.47 -27.56 -11.82
CA ASP A 124 8.95 -28.66 -12.66
C ASP A 124 8.58 -30.02 -12.06
N ALA A 125 8.71 -30.18 -10.74
CA ALA A 125 8.31 -31.38 -10.02
C ALA A 125 6.79 -31.61 -10.08
N TRP A 126 5.98 -30.58 -9.85
CA TRP A 126 4.53 -30.63 -9.96
C TRP A 126 4.08 -31.04 -11.37
N ARG A 127 4.69 -30.45 -12.39
CA ARG A 127 4.37 -30.73 -13.78
C ARG A 127 4.71 -32.17 -14.20
N ALA A 128 5.81 -32.70 -13.68
CA ALA A 128 6.26 -34.06 -13.99
C ALA A 128 5.40 -35.15 -13.34
N ASN A 129 4.85 -34.91 -12.12
CA ASN A 129 4.22 -35.95 -11.31
C ASN A 129 2.70 -36.10 -11.47
N GLY A 130 2.04 -35.31 -12.32
CA GLY A 130 0.61 -35.49 -12.64
C GLY A 130 -0.34 -35.31 -11.45
N GLU A 131 -0.09 -34.32 -10.61
CA GLU A 131 -0.84 -34.08 -9.37
C GLU A 131 -2.33 -33.77 -9.56
N PRO A 132 -3.19 -34.13 -8.59
CA PRO A 132 -4.66 -33.87 -8.63
C PRO A 132 -5.01 -32.38 -8.77
N SER A 133 -4.08 -31.50 -8.43
CA SER A 133 -4.28 -30.04 -8.48
C SER A 133 -4.24 -29.44 -9.89
N ARG A 134 -3.97 -30.23 -10.94
CA ARG A 134 -3.96 -29.75 -12.34
C ARG A 134 -5.28 -29.18 -12.81
N ASP A 135 -6.38 -29.81 -12.46
CA ASP A 135 -7.70 -29.33 -12.85
C ASP A 135 -8.00 -27.95 -12.23
N ALA A 136 -7.59 -27.74 -10.98
CA ALA A 136 -7.73 -26.45 -10.32
C ALA A 136 -6.84 -25.37 -10.96
N PHE A 137 -5.65 -25.73 -11.39
CA PHE A 137 -4.77 -24.82 -12.15
C PHE A 137 -5.39 -24.44 -13.50
N GLU A 138 -5.92 -25.42 -14.25
CA GLU A 138 -6.55 -25.14 -15.55
C GLU A 138 -7.83 -24.30 -15.39
N GLN A 139 -8.61 -24.54 -14.33
CA GLN A 139 -9.77 -23.69 -14.01
C GLN A 139 -9.33 -22.25 -13.70
N PHE A 140 -8.29 -22.07 -12.89
CA PHE A 140 -7.72 -20.74 -12.60
C PHE A 140 -7.23 -20.04 -13.87
N ARG A 141 -6.52 -20.77 -14.73
CA ARG A 141 -6.03 -20.26 -16.01
C ARG A 141 -7.17 -19.82 -16.93
N ALA A 142 -8.20 -20.66 -17.05
CA ALA A 142 -9.38 -20.36 -17.84
C ALA A 142 -10.16 -19.15 -17.30
N ALA A 143 -10.33 -19.05 -15.97
CA ALA A 143 -10.99 -17.93 -15.32
C ALA A 143 -10.19 -16.61 -15.47
N GLY A 144 -8.87 -16.67 -15.42
CA GLY A 144 -7.97 -15.51 -15.60
C GLY A 144 -7.94 -15.00 -17.05
N GLY A 145 -8.15 -15.92 -18.02
CA GLY A 145 -8.28 -15.61 -19.43
C GLY A 145 -7.14 -14.74 -20.00
N ALA A 146 -7.49 -13.87 -20.93
CA ALA A 146 -6.51 -13.00 -21.61
C ALA A 146 -5.76 -12.05 -20.67
N ALA A 147 -6.36 -11.66 -19.55
CA ALA A 147 -5.70 -10.76 -18.59
C ALA A 147 -4.58 -11.46 -17.82
N LEU A 148 -4.78 -12.71 -17.41
CA LEU A 148 -3.74 -13.53 -16.78
C LEU A 148 -2.63 -13.87 -17.78
N ASP A 149 -2.99 -14.23 -19.00
CA ASP A 149 -2.06 -14.52 -20.06
C ASP A 149 -1.16 -13.29 -20.37
N ALA A 150 -1.75 -12.11 -20.49
CA ALA A 150 -1.00 -10.87 -20.70
C ALA A 150 -0.01 -10.57 -19.57
N HIS A 151 -0.42 -10.75 -18.30
CA HIS A 151 0.46 -10.56 -17.15
C HIS A 151 1.62 -11.58 -17.15
N ALA A 152 1.34 -12.86 -17.36
CA ALA A 152 2.37 -13.89 -17.40
C ALA A 152 3.35 -13.71 -18.59
N ARG A 153 2.85 -13.26 -19.74
CA ARG A 153 3.69 -12.90 -20.90
C ARG A 153 4.59 -11.71 -20.56
N PHE A 154 4.05 -10.69 -19.88
CA PHE A 154 4.84 -9.54 -19.47
C PHE A 154 5.99 -9.96 -18.56
N ASP A 155 5.73 -10.74 -17.51
CA ASP A 155 6.75 -11.18 -16.56
C ASP A 155 7.84 -12.02 -17.26
N ALA A 156 7.44 -12.94 -18.16
CA ALA A 156 8.38 -13.76 -18.93
C ALA A 156 9.21 -12.90 -19.90
N LEU A 157 8.57 -11.95 -20.58
CA LEU A 157 9.23 -11.07 -21.54
C LEU A 157 10.18 -10.08 -20.84
N GLN A 158 9.77 -9.55 -19.67
CA GLN A 158 10.62 -8.67 -18.88
C GLN A 158 11.89 -9.41 -18.40
N ALA A 159 11.74 -10.62 -17.86
CA ALA A 159 12.87 -11.44 -17.46
C ALA A 159 13.82 -11.70 -18.63
N PHE A 160 13.28 -12.05 -19.80
CA PHE A 160 14.05 -12.23 -21.03
C PHE A 160 14.79 -10.95 -21.45
N CYS A 161 14.09 -9.80 -21.44
CA CYS A 161 14.70 -8.52 -21.83
C CYS A 161 15.84 -8.11 -20.90
N ILE A 162 15.69 -8.34 -19.59
CA ILE A 162 16.75 -8.07 -18.60
C ILE A 162 17.95 -9.00 -18.85
N GLU A 163 17.72 -10.30 -18.99
CA GLU A 163 18.77 -11.30 -19.23
C GLU A 163 19.59 -11.00 -20.49
N HIS A 164 18.95 -10.46 -21.54
CA HIS A 164 19.58 -10.12 -22.82
C HIS A 164 20.06 -8.67 -22.90
N GLY A 165 20.05 -7.92 -21.78
CA GLY A 165 20.56 -6.54 -21.76
C GLY A 165 19.70 -5.51 -22.51
N ILE A 166 18.44 -5.85 -22.84
CA ILE A 166 17.51 -4.94 -23.52
C ILE A 166 16.94 -3.89 -22.55
N GLY A 167 16.79 -4.28 -21.26
CA GLY A 167 16.31 -3.41 -20.19
C GLY A 167 14.97 -3.84 -19.62
N ALA A 168 14.65 -3.29 -18.44
CA ALA A 168 13.48 -3.68 -17.66
C ALA A 168 12.18 -2.95 -18.06
N ASP A 169 12.31 -1.73 -18.60
CA ASP A 169 11.18 -0.86 -18.91
C ASP A 169 10.64 -1.16 -20.32
N TRP A 170 9.42 -1.67 -20.38
CA TRP A 170 8.76 -2.02 -21.65
C TRP A 170 8.67 -0.85 -22.65
N ARG A 171 8.69 0.39 -22.19
CA ARG A 171 8.65 1.59 -23.03
C ARG A 171 9.93 1.74 -23.87
N GLN A 172 11.02 1.10 -23.44
CA GLN A 172 12.32 1.07 -24.13
C GLN A 172 12.54 -0.22 -24.93
N TRP A 173 11.68 -1.23 -24.80
CA TRP A 173 11.78 -2.47 -25.58
C TRP A 173 11.65 -2.22 -27.08
N PRO A 174 12.05 -3.16 -27.94
CA PRO A 174 11.75 -3.12 -29.37
C PRO A 174 10.27 -2.85 -29.64
N ALA A 175 9.96 -2.03 -30.63
CA ALA A 175 8.59 -1.53 -30.88
C ALA A 175 7.54 -2.65 -30.96
N GLN A 176 7.92 -3.80 -31.54
CA GLN A 176 7.07 -4.98 -31.68
C GLN A 176 6.69 -5.66 -30.36
N TRP A 177 7.41 -5.38 -29.26
CA TRP A 177 7.14 -5.95 -27.93
C TRP A 177 6.46 -4.95 -26.95
N ARG A 178 6.22 -3.72 -27.40
CA ARG A 178 5.61 -2.67 -26.55
C ARG A 178 4.09 -2.79 -26.43
N MET A 179 3.49 -3.73 -27.15
CA MET A 179 2.04 -3.98 -27.12
C MET A 179 1.77 -5.48 -27.02
N PRO A 180 0.83 -5.91 -26.15
CA PRO A 180 0.59 -7.33 -25.89
C PRO A 180 0.05 -8.13 -27.10
N ALA A 181 -0.64 -7.46 -28.03
CA ALA A 181 -1.36 -8.10 -29.14
C ALA A 181 -0.62 -7.97 -30.49
N THR A 182 0.70 -8.18 -30.49
CA THR A 182 1.50 -8.22 -31.72
C THR A 182 1.84 -9.67 -32.10
N ALA A 183 2.05 -9.93 -33.39
CA ALA A 183 2.47 -11.24 -33.85
C ALA A 183 3.82 -11.68 -33.25
N GLU A 184 4.69 -10.72 -32.95
CA GLU A 184 5.99 -10.96 -32.34
C GLU A 184 5.88 -11.34 -30.87
N VAL A 185 4.94 -10.76 -30.13
CA VAL A 185 4.63 -11.20 -28.74
C VAL A 185 4.01 -12.60 -28.76
N ASP A 186 3.15 -12.92 -29.73
CA ASP A 186 2.62 -14.26 -29.88
C ASP A 186 3.72 -15.27 -30.24
N ALA A 187 4.64 -14.91 -31.14
CA ALA A 187 5.80 -15.75 -31.48
C ALA A 187 6.70 -15.97 -30.25
N PHE A 188 6.96 -14.91 -29.47
CA PHE A 188 7.67 -15.03 -28.20
C PHE A 188 6.94 -15.98 -27.23
N ALA A 189 5.64 -15.83 -27.11
CA ALA A 189 4.82 -16.66 -26.22
C ALA A 189 4.87 -18.15 -26.59
N HIS A 190 4.88 -18.47 -27.89
CA HIS A 190 5.06 -19.85 -28.34
C HIS A 190 6.47 -20.40 -28.03
N ALA A 191 7.50 -19.60 -28.29
CA ALA A 191 8.89 -20.00 -28.04
C ALA A 191 9.21 -20.16 -26.54
N HIS A 192 8.54 -19.38 -25.66
CA HIS A 192 8.78 -19.34 -24.22
C HIS A 192 7.56 -19.81 -23.40
N ALA A 193 6.73 -20.71 -23.97
CA ALA A 193 5.50 -21.19 -23.34
C ALA A 193 5.73 -21.79 -21.94
N ASP A 194 6.88 -22.36 -21.69
CA ASP A 194 7.27 -22.91 -20.38
C ASP A 194 7.46 -21.81 -19.33
N ALA A 195 8.12 -20.71 -19.66
CA ALA A 195 8.30 -19.57 -18.78
C ALA A 195 6.94 -18.90 -18.45
N ILE A 196 6.08 -18.72 -19.46
CA ILE A 196 4.73 -18.16 -19.27
C ILE A 196 3.89 -19.07 -18.36
N SER A 197 3.95 -20.39 -18.57
CA SER A 197 3.25 -21.37 -17.74
C SER A 197 3.76 -21.32 -16.29
N PHE A 198 5.04 -21.09 -16.06
CA PHE A 198 5.62 -20.89 -14.74
C PHE A 198 5.06 -19.63 -14.05
N HIS A 199 5.03 -18.49 -14.72
CA HIS A 199 4.45 -17.27 -14.14
C HIS A 199 2.95 -17.43 -13.87
N THR A 200 2.20 -18.12 -14.74
CA THR A 200 0.80 -18.47 -14.48
C THR A 200 0.65 -19.36 -13.23
N PHE A 201 1.53 -20.35 -13.07
CA PHE A 201 1.55 -21.20 -11.87
C PHE A 201 1.84 -20.40 -10.60
N LEU A 202 2.77 -19.46 -10.64
CA LEU A 202 3.06 -18.58 -9.50
C LEU A 202 1.83 -17.77 -9.08
N GLN A 203 1.09 -17.21 -10.03
CA GLN A 203 -0.14 -16.46 -9.75
C GLN A 203 -1.24 -17.36 -9.16
N TRP A 204 -1.39 -18.57 -9.66
CA TRP A 204 -2.31 -19.55 -9.08
C TRP A 204 -1.94 -19.91 -7.63
N CYS A 205 -0.67 -20.16 -7.36
CA CYS A 205 -0.19 -20.44 -6.00
C CYS A 205 -0.44 -19.27 -5.06
N ALA A 206 -0.16 -18.03 -5.51
CA ALA A 206 -0.33 -16.83 -4.69
C ALA A 206 -1.81 -16.55 -4.37
N SER A 207 -2.71 -16.71 -5.36
CA SER A 207 -4.14 -16.59 -5.16
C SER A 207 -4.67 -17.62 -4.15
N ARG A 208 -4.24 -18.88 -4.23
CA ARG A 208 -4.59 -19.90 -3.25
C ARG A 208 -4.09 -19.58 -1.86
N ALA A 209 -2.80 -19.24 -1.75
CA ALA A 209 -2.18 -18.99 -0.46
C ALA A 209 -2.83 -17.80 0.28
N LEU A 210 -3.20 -16.74 -0.44
CA LEU A 210 -3.96 -15.62 0.14
C LEU A 210 -5.37 -16.04 0.56
N GLY A 211 -6.04 -16.87 -0.25
CA GLY A 211 -7.34 -17.47 0.10
C GLY A 211 -7.26 -18.34 1.35
N ASP A 212 -6.22 -19.16 1.46
CA ASP A 212 -5.96 -20.01 2.63
C ASP A 212 -5.73 -19.17 3.89
N ALA A 213 -5.02 -18.02 3.77
CA ALA A 213 -4.83 -17.09 4.89
C ALA A 213 -6.14 -16.44 5.35
N GLN A 214 -7.01 -16.03 4.41
CA GLN A 214 -8.36 -15.56 4.76
C GLN A 214 -9.19 -16.65 5.42
N GLN A 215 -9.13 -17.88 4.92
CA GLN A 215 -9.86 -19.01 5.51
C GLN A 215 -9.35 -19.31 6.93
N ALA A 216 -8.03 -19.33 7.14
CA ALA A 216 -7.44 -19.51 8.47
C ALA A 216 -7.90 -18.44 9.48
N ALA A 217 -8.02 -17.18 9.05
CA ALA A 217 -8.58 -16.10 9.86
C ALA A 217 -10.03 -16.38 10.26
N ARG A 218 -10.87 -16.82 9.31
CA ARG A 218 -12.28 -17.16 9.52
C ARG A 218 -12.45 -18.38 10.43
N ASP A 219 -11.69 -19.42 10.20
CA ASP A 219 -11.76 -20.68 10.99
C ASP A 219 -11.33 -20.43 12.44
N ALA A 220 -10.44 -19.46 12.66
CA ALA A 220 -10.05 -19.03 14.00
C ALA A 220 -11.04 -18.07 14.67
N GLY A 221 -12.16 -17.71 14.00
CA GLY A 221 -13.26 -16.92 14.55
C GLY A 221 -13.23 -15.42 14.23
N MET A 222 -12.36 -14.95 13.35
CA MET A 222 -12.36 -13.54 12.91
C MET A 222 -13.65 -13.18 12.18
N ALA A 223 -14.30 -12.12 12.61
CA ALA A 223 -15.57 -11.70 11.99
C ALA A 223 -15.37 -11.09 10.59
N ILE A 224 -14.28 -10.38 10.36
CA ILE A 224 -13.93 -9.77 9.07
C ILE A 224 -12.84 -10.60 8.36
N GLY A 225 -11.79 -11.00 9.06
CA GLY A 225 -10.61 -11.64 8.47
C GLY A 225 -9.65 -10.60 7.88
N LEU A 226 -9.10 -10.86 6.71
CA LEU A 226 -8.16 -9.96 6.07
C LEU A 226 -8.87 -8.71 5.53
N ILE A 227 -8.22 -7.55 5.64
CA ILE A 227 -8.56 -6.32 4.93
C ILE A 227 -7.40 -6.03 3.98
N ALA A 228 -7.65 -6.22 2.70
CA ALA A 228 -6.64 -5.97 1.67
C ALA A 228 -6.46 -4.47 1.43
N ASP A 229 -5.26 -4.05 1.07
CA ASP A 229 -4.98 -2.66 0.70
C ASP A 229 -4.91 -2.52 -0.82
N LEU A 230 -5.72 -1.62 -1.37
CA LEU A 230 -5.80 -1.34 -2.80
C LEU A 230 -5.02 -0.07 -3.13
N ALA A 231 -3.83 -0.22 -3.71
CA ALA A 231 -2.97 0.89 -4.10
C ALA A 231 -3.64 1.84 -5.10
N VAL A 232 -3.31 3.13 -5.04
CA VAL A 232 -3.90 4.19 -5.86
C VAL A 232 -3.67 4.00 -7.36
N GLY A 233 -2.54 3.43 -7.75
CA GLY A 233 -2.13 3.20 -9.13
C GLY A 233 -1.19 2.01 -9.27
N SER A 234 -0.82 1.70 -10.51
CA SER A 234 0.24 0.76 -10.86
C SER A 234 1.45 1.50 -11.44
N ASP A 235 2.63 0.89 -11.38
CA ASP A 235 3.84 1.45 -11.99
C ASP A 235 3.64 1.61 -13.50
N ARG A 236 4.15 2.71 -14.03
CA ARG A 236 4.09 3.03 -15.47
C ARG A 236 4.92 2.08 -16.32
N ALA A 237 5.91 1.41 -15.74
CA ALA A 237 6.72 0.36 -16.39
C ALA A 237 6.17 -1.05 -16.14
N GLY A 238 5.05 -1.20 -15.41
CA GLY A 238 4.47 -2.48 -15.02
C GLY A 238 3.55 -3.12 -16.06
N SER A 239 3.10 -4.33 -15.74
CA SER A 239 2.28 -5.15 -16.63
C SER A 239 0.90 -4.56 -16.89
N ASP A 240 0.27 -3.86 -15.90
CA ASP A 240 -0.98 -3.14 -16.15
C ASP A 240 -0.79 -2.06 -17.22
N ALA A 241 0.30 -1.29 -17.14
CA ALA A 241 0.59 -0.23 -18.09
C ALA A 241 0.93 -0.78 -19.48
N TRP A 242 1.62 -1.91 -19.57
CA TRP A 242 1.89 -2.59 -20.83
C TRP A 242 0.61 -3.15 -21.45
N ALA A 243 -0.22 -3.84 -20.65
CA ALA A 243 -1.44 -4.49 -21.13
C ALA A 243 -2.55 -3.48 -21.52
N HIS A 244 -2.66 -2.38 -20.78
CA HIS A 244 -3.76 -1.41 -20.92
C HIS A 244 -3.29 -0.03 -21.41
N GLY A 245 -2.10 0.08 -21.97
CA GLY A 245 -1.39 1.33 -22.23
C GLY A 245 -2.16 2.45 -22.93
N THR A 246 -3.23 2.17 -23.70
CA THR A 246 -4.06 3.20 -24.36
C THR A 246 -5.17 3.75 -23.46
N THR A 247 -5.48 3.09 -22.35
CA THR A 247 -6.57 3.45 -21.45
C THR A 247 -6.07 4.13 -20.17
N LEU A 248 -4.76 4.05 -19.89
CA LEU A 248 -4.11 4.65 -18.73
C LEU A 248 -3.60 6.06 -19.04
N LEU A 249 -3.36 6.83 -17.99
CA LEU A 249 -2.69 8.14 -18.08
C LEU A 249 -1.26 7.95 -18.60
N ARG A 250 -0.87 8.78 -19.57
CA ARG A 250 0.47 8.75 -20.20
C ARG A 250 1.14 10.11 -20.09
N GLY A 251 2.48 10.12 -19.98
CA GLY A 251 3.27 11.35 -19.87
C GLY A 251 3.06 12.11 -18.56
N VAL A 252 2.37 11.48 -17.60
CA VAL A 252 2.10 12.04 -16.28
C VAL A 252 2.24 10.97 -15.20
N SER A 253 2.41 11.42 -13.96
CA SER A 253 2.38 10.59 -12.75
C SER A 253 1.22 11.03 -11.87
N VAL A 254 0.60 10.09 -11.17
CA VAL A 254 -0.27 10.40 -10.04
C VAL A 254 0.60 10.93 -8.89
N GLY A 255 0.05 11.85 -8.09
CA GLY A 255 0.76 12.44 -6.97
C GLY A 255 -0.16 13.22 -6.03
N ALA A 256 0.43 14.12 -5.25
CA ALA A 256 -0.25 15.06 -4.37
C ALA A 256 0.28 16.49 -4.57
N PRO A 257 -0.59 17.52 -4.47
CA PRO A 257 -0.14 18.91 -4.51
C PRO A 257 0.71 19.25 -3.28
N PRO A 258 1.43 20.37 -3.31
CA PRO A 258 2.04 20.95 -2.11
C PRO A 258 1.03 21.11 -0.98
N ASP A 259 1.42 20.74 0.24
CA ASP A 259 0.64 20.89 1.45
C ASP A 259 1.51 21.31 2.66
N LEU A 260 0.89 21.38 3.84
CA LEU A 260 1.61 21.75 5.09
C LEU A 260 2.69 20.74 5.51
N PHE A 261 2.55 19.49 5.10
CA PHE A 261 3.48 18.42 5.46
C PHE A 261 4.56 18.22 4.38
N ASN A 262 4.23 18.53 3.12
CA ASN A 262 5.14 18.44 1.99
C ASN A 262 4.99 19.65 1.07
N ALA A 263 5.80 20.69 1.34
CA ALA A 263 5.76 21.97 0.63
C ALA A 263 6.10 21.86 -0.87
N ASP A 264 6.71 20.77 -1.32
CA ASP A 264 7.05 20.53 -2.73
C ASP A 264 6.01 19.68 -3.47
N GLY A 265 5.05 19.11 -2.74
CA GLY A 265 4.13 18.11 -3.27
C GLY A 265 4.83 16.78 -3.54
N GLN A 266 4.12 15.83 -4.13
CA GLN A 266 4.62 14.47 -4.37
C GLN A 266 4.27 13.99 -5.78
N ALA A 267 5.20 13.31 -6.44
CA ALA A 267 4.97 12.51 -7.64
C ALA A 267 5.26 11.05 -7.30
N TRP A 268 4.23 10.18 -7.34
CA TRP A 268 4.35 8.80 -6.84
C TRP A 268 4.85 7.79 -7.88
N GLY A 269 5.06 8.23 -9.13
CA GLY A 269 5.58 7.35 -10.19
C GLY A 269 4.54 6.41 -10.79
N VAL A 270 3.32 6.40 -10.29
CA VAL A 270 2.26 5.47 -10.70
C VAL A 270 1.28 6.10 -11.69
N THR A 271 0.55 5.24 -12.39
CA THR A 271 -0.51 5.58 -13.35
C THR A 271 -1.83 4.92 -12.97
N THR A 272 -2.92 5.42 -13.53
CA THR A 272 -4.26 4.83 -13.40
C THR A 272 -5.08 5.11 -14.66
N TRP A 273 -6.30 4.57 -14.76
CA TRP A 273 -7.17 4.77 -15.92
C TRP A 273 -7.58 6.23 -16.11
N THR A 274 -7.67 6.66 -17.37
CA THR A 274 -8.29 7.96 -17.67
C THR A 274 -9.79 7.91 -17.38
N PRO A 275 -10.43 9.01 -16.95
CA PRO A 275 -11.88 9.05 -16.74
C PRO A 275 -12.69 8.71 -17.99
N ALA A 276 -12.18 9.10 -19.16
CA ALA A 276 -12.80 8.79 -20.45
C ALA A 276 -12.76 7.29 -20.76
N ALA A 277 -11.61 6.63 -20.53
CA ALA A 277 -11.48 5.20 -20.75
C ALA A 277 -12.35 4.37 -19.79
N LEU A 278 -12.46 4.78 -18.52
CA LEU A 278 -13.36 4.13 -17.57
C LEU A 278 -14.80 4.13 -18.11
N ARG A 279 -15.32 5.27 -18.54
CA ARG A 279 -16.67 5.38 -19.08
C ARG A 279 -16.85 4.60 -20.39
N ALA A 280 -15.90 4.71 -21.31
CA ALA A 280 -15.96 4.03 -22.61
C ALA A 280 -15.98 2.50 -22.47
N ASN A 281 -15.35 1.96 -21.43
CA ASN A 281 -15.29 0.52 -21.14
C ASN A 281 -16.36 0.08 -20.10
N GLY A 282 -17.38 0.91 -19.80
CA GLY A 282 -18.43 0.59 -18.83
C GLY A 282 -17.85 0.27 -17.44
N PHE A 283 -16.73 0.89 -17.06
CA PHE A 283 -16.00 0.66 -15.81
C PHE A 283 -15.48 -0.78 -15.61
N THR A 284 -15.53 -1.63 -16.61
CA THR A 284 -15.12 -3.04 -16.50
C THR A 284 -13.74 -3.23 -15.86
N PRO A 285 -12.68 -2.48 -16.24
CA PRO A 285 -11.37 -2.65 -15.61
C PRO A 285 -11.36 -2.36 -14.11
N PHE A 286 -12.12 -1.36 -13.67
CA PHE A 286 -12.25 -1.01 -12.25
C PHE A 286 -13.08 -2.06 -11.48
N ILE A 287 -14.15 -2.57 -12.08
CA ILE A 287 -14.97 -3.65 -11.50
C ILE A 287 -14.13 -4.91 -11.33
N ASP A 288 -13.34 -5.29 -12.32
CA ASP A 288 -12.46 -6.46 -12.25
C ASP A 288 -11.37 -6.28 -11.17
N LEU A 289 -10.84 -5.07 -11.01
CA LEU A 289 -9.91 -4.75 -9.94
C LEU A 289 -10.55 -4.91 -8.56
N LEU A 290 -11.77 -4.38 -8.36
CA LEU A 290 -12.50 -4.53 -7.10
C LEU A 290 -12.77 -5.99 -6.78
N ARG A 291 -13.21 -6.79 -7.77
CA ARG A 291 -13.44 -8.22 -7.60
C ARG A 291 -12.17 -8.97 -7.22
N ALA A 292 -11.04 -8.64 -7.83
CA ALA A 292 -9.75 -9.21 -7.45
C ALA A 292 -9.35 -8.85 -6.01
N ALA A 293 -9.54 -7.59 -5.60
CA ALA A 293 -9.23 -7.13 -4.25
C ALA A 293 -10.13 -7.79 -3.18
N PHE A 294 -11.41 -8.00 -3.48
CA PHE A 294 -12.34 -8.65 -2.55
C PHE A 294 -12.29 -10.20 -2.56
N ALA A 295 -11.65 -10.82 -3.56
CA ALA A 295 -11.71 -12.28 -3.75
C ALA A 295 -11.25 -13.07 -2.53
N HIS A 296 -10.25 -12.58 -1.82
CA HIS A 296 -9.58 -13.25 -0.69
C HIS A 296 -9.54 -12.38 0.56
N ALA A 297 -10.51 -11.47 0.75
CA ALA A 297 -10.54 -10.56 1.89
C ALA A 297 -11.97 -10.34 2.40
N GLY A 298 -12.12 -10.08 3.69
CA GLY A 298 -13.37 -9.64 4.29
C GLY A 298 -13.55 -8.13 4.27
N GLY A 299 -12.58 -7.40 3.75
CA GLY A 299 -12.64 -5.95 3.52
C GLY A 299 -11.52 -5.46 2.62
N ILE A 300 -11.66 -4.23 2.13
CA ILE A 300 -10.59 -3.51 1.43
C ILE A 300 -10.40 -2.11 2.02
N ARG A 301 -9.16 -1.64 2.07
CA ARG A 301 -8.80 -0.23 2.20
C ARG A 301 -8.44 0.29 0.82
N ILE A 302 -9.06 1.38 0.43
CA ILE A 302 -8.78 2.05 -0.83
C ILE A 302 -7.84 3.20 -0.54
N ASP A 303 -6.62 3.07 -1.03
CA ASP A 303 -5.58 4.09 -0.89
C ASP A 303 -5.97 5.35 -1.65
N HIS A 304 -5.79 6.52 -1.02
CA HIS A 304 -6.10 7.84 -1.57
C HIS A 304 -7.49 7.90 -2.24
N VAL A 305 -8.56 7.56 -1.49
CA VAL A 305 -9.94 7.52 -2.03
C VAL A 305 -10.42 8.88 -2.57
N LEU A 306 -9.76 9.99 -2.18
CA LEU A 306 -9.96 11.32 -2.75
C LEU A 306 -9.78 11.33 -4.29
N GLY A 307 -8.95 10.42 -4.81
CA GLY A 307 -8.75 10.19 -6.23
C GLY A 307 -10.02 9.83 -6.99
N PHE A 308 -11.06 9.34 -6.32
CA PHE A 308 -12.38 9.10 -6.95
C PHE A 308 -13.12 10.38 -7.32
N ALA A 309 -12.82 11.49 -6.65
CA ALA A 309 -13.33 12.80 -7.02
C ALA A 309 -12.39 13.53 -7.97
N ARG A 310 -11.11 13.56 -7.61
CA ARG A 310 -10.07 14.24 -8.37
C ARG A 310 -8.69 13.67 -8.03
N MET A 311 -7.89 13.44 -9.05
CA MET A 311 -6.52 12.96 -8.94
C MET A 311 -5.56 14.10 -9.29
N TRP A 312 -4.56 14.34 -8.44
CA TRP A 312 -3.47 15.22 -8.79
C TRP A 312 -2.55 14.52 -9.77
N ILE A 313 -2.32 15.13 -10.93
CA ILE A 313 -1.44 14.58 -11.97
C ILE A 313 -0.29 15.53 -12.22
N VAL A 314 0.91 14.97 -12.27
CA VAL A 314 2.17 15.68 -12.42
C VAL A 314 2.77 15.32 -13.78
N PRO A 315 3.17 16.28 -14.62
CA PRO A 315 3.87 15.99 -15.87
C PRO A 315 5.13 15.16 -15.64
N GLU A 316 5.42 14.21 -16.51
CA GLU A 316 6.63 13.40 -16.44
C GLU A 316 7.89 14.29 -16.57
N GLY A 317 8.81 14.17 -15.61
CA GLY A 317 9.98 15.05 -15.53
C GLY A 317 9.71 16.45 -14.98
N GLY A 318 8.45 16.79 -14.67
CA GLY A 318 8.05 18.04 -14.04
C GLY A 318 8.08 17.99 -12.51
N SER A 319 7.97 19.16 -11.87
CA SER A 319 7.77 19.28 -10.43
C SER A 319 6.33 18.92 -10.05
N ALA A 320 6.13 18.38 -8.85
CA ALA A 320 4.78 18.17 -8.33
C ALA A 320 3.99 19.49 -8.17
N ARG A 321 4.69 20.63 -8.07
CA ARG A 321 4.08 21.98 -8.09
C ARG A 321 3.42 22.34 -9.42
N ASP A 322 3.87 21.71 -10.53
CA ASP A 322 3.36 21.97 -11.89
C ASP A 322 2.17 21.07 -12.24
N GLY A 323 1.65 20.34 -11.27
CA GLY A 323 0.55 19.42 -11.44
C GLY A 323 -0.81 20.13 -11.57
N ALA A 324 -1.82 19.34 -11.91
CA ALA A 324 -3.21 19.78 -11.97
C ALA A 324 -4.17 18.68 -11.54
N TYR A 325 -5.36 19.06 -11.07
CA TYR A 325 -6.42 18.10 -10.76
C TYR A 325 -7.15 17.61 -12.00
N LEU A 326 -7.17 16.30 -12.19
CA LEU A 326 -8.04 15.62 -13.14
C LEU A 326 -9.28 15.10 -12.41
N ARG A 327 -10.47 15.48 -12.83
CA ARG A 327 -11.74 15.05 -12.22
C ARG A 327 -12.11 13.64 -12.66
N TYR A 328 -12.63 12.86 -11.70
CA TYR A 328 -13.11 11.50 -11.89
C TYR A 328 -14.62 11.38 -11.63
N PRO A 329 -15.28 10.33 -12.14
CA PRO A 329 -16.71 10.09 -11.95
C PRO A 329 -17.03 9.52 -10.56
N LEU A 330 -16.91 10.36 -9.53
CA LEU A 330 -17.02 9.98 -8.12
C LEU A 330 -18.23 9.11 -7.82
N ASP A 331 -19.44 9.53 -8.24
CA ASP A 331 -20.66 8.82 -7.88
C ASP A 331 -20.71 7.40 -8.48
N ASP A 332 -20.17 7.22 -9.69
CA ASP A 332 -20.10 5.90 -10.33
C ASP A 332 -19.10 5.00 -9.61
N LEU A 333 -17.90 5.51 -9.31
CA LEU A 333 -16.86 4.75 -8.63
C LEU A 333 -17.28 4.32 -7.22
N VAL A 334 -17.86 5.23 -6.45
CA VAL A 334 -18.34 4.97 -5.09
C VAL A 334 -19.46 3.92 -5.08
N ARG A 335 -20.42 4.03 -6.03
CA ARG A 335 -21.51 3.04 -6.17
C ARG A 335 -20.97 1.65 -6.56
N LEU A 336 -19.96 1.59 -7.43
CA LEU A 336 -19.32 0.32 -7.80
C LEU A 336 -18.61 -0.33 -6.63
N VAL A 337 -17.89 0.46 -5.80
CA VAL A 337 -17.30 -0.06 -4.56
C VAL A 337 -18.38 -0.61 -3.63
N ALA A 338 -19.45 0.14 -3.39
CA ALA A 338 -20.56 -0.30 -2.53
C ALA A 338 -21.22 -1.58 -3.05
N LEU A 339 -21.43 -1.68 -4.38
CA LEU A 339 -22.00 -2.85 -5.02
C LEU A 339 -21.14 -4.09 -4.86
N GLU A 340 -19.84 -3.99 -5.16
CA GLU A 340 -18.94 -5.13 -5.06
C GLU A 340 -18.65 -5.49 -3.59
N ALA A 341 -18.57 -4.53 -2.67
CA ALA A 341 -18.50 -4.79 -1.23
C ALA A 341 -19.74 -5.59 -0.74
N ALA A 342 -20.95 -5.18 -1.15
CA ALA A 342 -22.17 -5.89 -0.81
C ALA A 342 -22.20 -7.31 -1.38
N ARG A 343 -21.77 -7.53 -2.63
CA ARG A 343 -21.68 -8.86 -3.27
C ARG A 343 -20.72 -9.79 -2.53
N HIS A 344 -19.63 -9.27 -2.04
CA HIS A 344 -18.62 -10.04 -1.30
C HIS A 344 -18.88 -10.07 0.21
N ARG A 345 -19.92 -9.39 0.72
CA ARG A 345 -20.22 -9.23 2.16
C ARG A 345 -19.01 -8.71 2.93
N ALA A 346 -18.35 -7.74 2.34
CA ALA A 346 -17.08 -7.22 2.80
C ALA A 346 -17.18 -5.75 3.24
N VAL A 347 -16.25 -5.31 4.06
CA VAL A 347 -16.11 -3.91 4.50
C VAL A 347 -15.32 -3.12 3.45
N ALA A 348 -15.78 -1.90 3.15
CA ALA A 348 -15.01 -0.95 2.33
C ALA A 348 -14.56 0.24 3.19
N ILE A 349 -13.28 0.56 3.12
CA ILE A 349 -12.63 1.66 3.85
C ILE A 349 -11.96 2.56 2.82
N GLY A 350 -12.24 3.85 2.86
CA GLY A 350 -11.55 4.84 2.04
C GLY A 350 -10.54 5.62 2.87
N GLU A 351 -9.29 5.65 2.45
CA GLU A 351 -8.30 6.54 3.04
C GLU A 351 -8.60 7.97 2.58
N ASP A 352 -9.14 8.77 3.51
CA ASP A 352 -9.63 10.14 3.30
C ASP A 352 -8.78 11.17 4.08
N LEU A 353 -7.47 10.91 4.18
CA LEU A 353 -6.51 11.83 4.80
C LEU A 353 -6.10 12.94 3.82
N GLY A 354 -5.74 14.11 4.34
CA GLY A 354 -5.34 15.27 3.55
C GLY A 354 -6.46 16.28 3.31
N THR A 355 -6.40 17.03 2.20
CA THR A 355 -7.37 18.11 1.89
C THR A 355 -8.64 17.53 1.29
N VAL A 356 -9.65 17.33 2.13
CA VAL A 356 -10.91 16.68 1.77
C VAL A 356 -11.92 17.73 1.26
N PRO A 357 -12.48 17.56 0.04
CA PRO A 357 -13.52 18.42 -0.46
C PRO A 357 -14.79 18.38 0.41
N ALA A 358 -15.48 19.51 0.51
CA ALA A 358 -16.76 19.58 1.24
C ALA A 358 -17.78 18.56 0.69
N GLY A 359 -18.50 17.88 1.58
CA GLY A 359 -19.50 16.86 1.24
C GLY A 359 -18.93 15.52 0.73
N PHE A 360 -17.61 15.35 0.69
CA PHE A 360 -16.99 14.10 0.20
C PHE A 360 -17.22 12.94 1.16
N ARG A 361 -16.96 13.16 2.46
CA ARG A 361 -17.13 12.14 3.51
C ARG A 361 -18.57 11.67 3.64
N GLU A 362 -19.51 12.60 3.56
CA GLU A 362 -20.93 12.31 3.59
C GLU A 362 -21.37 11.44 2.41
N ARG A 363 -20.77 11.63 1.23
CA ARG A 363 -21.03 10.79 0.06
C ARG A 363 -20.50 9.39 0.22
N LEU A 364 -19.29 9.22 0.79
CA LEU A 364 -18.73 7.89 1.10
C LEU A 364 -19.61 7.18 2.14
N GLY A 365 -19.91 7.84 3.26
CA GLY A 365 -20.73 7.29 4.34
C GLY A 365 -22.13 6.88 3.89
N ALA A 366 -22.79 7.69 3.02
CA ALA A 366 -24.08 7.36 2.43
C ALA A 366 -24.10 6.07 1.60
N GLN A 367 -22.92 5.61 1.14
CA GLN A 367 -22.74 4.35 0.40
C GLN A 367 -22.09 3.25 1.27
N GLY A 368 -21.97 3.46 2.58
CA GLY A 368 -21.40 2.47 3.50
C GLY A 368 -19.89 2.31 3.39
N ILE A 369 -19.18 3.27 2.81
CA ILE A 369 -17.71 3.31 2.77
C ILE A 369 -17.23 4.09 3.99
N ALA A 370 -16.52 3.43 4.91
CA ALA A 370 -15.98 4.06 6.10
C ALA A 370 -14.76 4.93 5.76
N GLY A 371 -14.67 6.12 6.35
CA GLY A 371 -13.44 6.91 6.32
C GLY A 371 -12.41 6.43 7.33
N MET A 372 -11.27 7.12 7.41
CA MET A 372 -10.20 6.82 8.38
C MET A 372 -10.01 8.01 9.34
N ARG A 373 -9.77 7.69 10.61
CA ARG A 373 -9.32 8.66 11.63
C ARG A 373 -8.05 8.15 12.25
N VAL A 374 -7.02 8.97 12.18
CA VAL A 374 -5.69 8.66 12.68
C VAL A 374 -5.35 9.63 13.79
N LEU A 375 -4.92 9.12 14.94
CA LEU A 375 -4.65 9.88 16.17
C LEU A 375 -3.91 11.21 15.93
N TRP A 376 -2.91 11.20 15.05
CA TRP A 376 -2.06 12.37 14.81
C TRP A 376 -2.80 13.57 14.22
N PHE A 377 -3.93 13.33 13.56
CA PHE A 377 -4.77 14.36 12.91
C PHE A 377 -6.03 14.71 13.70
N GLU A 378 -6.37 13.95 14.73
CA GLU A 378 -7.54 14.21 15.55
C GLU A 378 -7.23 15.25 16.64
N ARG A 379 -7.14 16.51 16.19
CA ARG A 379 -6.83 17.68 17.02
C ARG A 379 -7.88 18.77 16.85
N ASP A 380 -8.07 19.55 17.89
CA ASP A 380 -8.83 20.79 17.86
C ASP A 380 -7.97 21.96 17.34
N ALA A 381 -8.59 23.09 17.06
CA ALA A 381 -7.91 24.26 16.51
C ALA A 381 -6.79 24.83 17.38
N ASP A 382 -6.83 24.57 18.71
CA ASP A 382 -5.79 24.94 19.67
C ASP A 382 -4.66 23.90 19.78
N GLY A 383 -4.70 22.82 18.96
CA GLY A 383 -3.73 21.73 18.94
C GLY A 383 -3.96 20.65 19.99
N ALA A 384 -5.00 20.74 20.82
CA ALA A 384 -5.36 19.69 21.78
C ALA A 384 -5.84 18.42 21.06
N PHE A 385 -5.54 17.24 21.62
CA PHE A 385 -6.07 15.99 21.08
C PHE A 385 -7.56 15.88 21.39
N ARG A 386 -8.37 15.64 20.38
CA ARG A 386 -9.84 15.49 20.49
C ARG A 386 -10.17 14.24 21.31
N PRO A 387 -11.07 14.34 22.29
CA PRO A 387 -11.46 13.18 23.07
C PRO A 387 -12.01 12.07 22.16
N PRO A 388 -11.75 10.79 22.43
CA PRO A 388 -12.20 9.70 21.57
C PRO A 388 -13.69 9.71 21.26
N SER A 389 -14.51 10.11 22.23
CA SER A 389 -15.98 10.22 22.08
C SER A 389 -16.42 11.23 21.01
N ALA A 390 -15.57 12.18 20.65
CA ALA A 390 -15.83 13.18 19.61
C ALA A 390 -15.37 12.77 18.21
N TRP A 391 -14.79 11.56 18.06
CA TRP A 391 -14.42 11.05 16.75
C TRP A 391 -15.64 10.59 15.96
N ASP A 392 -15.53 10.60 14.64
CA ASP A 392 -16.64 10.24 13.76
C ASP A 392 -17.00 8.74 13.88
N ARG A 393 -18.31 8.44 13.86
CA ARG A 393 -18.83 7.07 14.03
C ARG A 393 -18.69 6.21 12.79
N ASP A 394 -18.73 6.83 11.59
CA ASP A 394 -18.71 6.11 10.30
C ASP A 394 -17.28 5.97 9.76
N THR A 395 -16.32 5.72 10.66
CA THR A 395 -14.89 5.67 10.32
C THR A 395 -14.19 4.51 11.01
N ILE A 396 -12.99 4.20 10.53
CA ILE A 396 -12.06 3.29 11.20
C ILE A 396 -11.06 4.13 11.98
N ALA A 397 -10.89 3.81 13.28
CA ALA A 397 -9.94 4.51 14.14
C ALA A 397 -8.58 3.82 14.13
N MET A 398 -7.51 4.59 14.01
CA MET A 398 -6.13 4.08 14.00
C MET A 398 -5.20 4.95 14.83
N THR A 399 -4.18 4.35 15.44
CA THR A 399 -3.10 5.12 16.07
C THR A 399 -2.18 5.74 15.05
N SER A 400 -1.82 5.00 14.02
CA SER A 400 -0.91 5.40 12.95
C SER A 400 -1.20 4.63 11.65
N THR A 401 -0.47 4.97 10.58
CA THR A 401 -0.38 4.22 9.32
C THR A 401 1.08 3.87 9.04
N HIS A 402 1.34 3.14 7.95
CA HIS A 402 2.71 2.82 7.54
C HIS A 402 3.56 4.05 7.18
N ASP A 403 2.93 5.18 6.81
CA ASP A 403 3.57 6.44 6.40
C ASP A 403 3.80 7.42 7.55
N LEU A 404 3.29 7.10 8.72
CA LEU A 404 3.31 7.97 9.89
C LEU A 404 4.16 7.36 11.01
N PRO A 405 4.67 8.19 11.94
CA PRO A 405 5.44 7.69 13.07
C PRO A 405 4.64 6.70 13.90
N THR A 406 5.30 5.65 14.38
CA THR A 406 4.75 4.79 15.43
C THR A 406 4.54 5.60 16.71
N VAL A 407 3.67 5.14 17.59
CA VAL A 407 3.44 5.78 18.90
C VAL A 407 4.75 5.90 19.70
N ALA A 408 5.53 4.83 19.76
CA ALA A 408 6.80 4.82 20.48
C ALA A 408 7.85 5.72 19.81
N GLY A 409 7.96 5.66 18.47
CA GLY A 409 8.88 6.47 17.68
C GLY A 409 8.57 7.97 17.79
N TRP A 410 7.30 8.33 17.68
CA TRP A 410 6.83 9.70 17.86
C TRP A 410 7.13 10.22 19.27
N TRP A 411 6.83 9.42 20.31
CA TRP A 411 7.10 9.80 21.68
C TRP A 411 8.58 10.05 21.95
N ARG A 412 9.47 9.24 21.34
CA ARG A 412 10.93 9.38 21.44
C ARG A 412 11.52 10.44 20.51
N GLY A 413 10.77 10.89 19.49
CA GLY A 413 11.23 11.84 18.48
C GLY A 413 12.09 11.22 17.38
N VAL A 414 11.95 9.92 17.11
CA VAL A 414 12.68 9.20 16.04
C VAL A 414 12.34 9.77 14.67
N ASP A 415 11.07 10.11 14.43
CA ASP A 415 10.60 10.76 13.21
C ASP A 415 11.26 12.13 12.97
N LEU A 416 11.55 12.88 14.03
CA LEU A 416 12.26 14.17 13.92
C LEU A 416 13.72 13.97 13.48
N ALA A 417 14.36 12.88 13.91
CA ALA A 417 15.71 12.53 13.45
C ALA A 417 15.71 12.21 11.95
N TRP A 418 14.77 11.41 11.47
CA TRP A 418 14.63 11.09 10.05
C TRP A 418 14.29 12.29 9.18
N ARG A 419 13.40 13.19 9.63
CA ARG A 419 13.09 14.44 8.91
C ARG A 419 14.33 15.32 8.72
N ARG A 420 15.25 15.36 9.70
CA ARG A 420 16.53 16.08 9.55
C ARG A 420 17.41 15.45 8.48
N VAL A 421 17.49 14.12 8.45
CA VAL A 421 18.27 13.39 7.43
C VAL A 421 17.70 13.68 6.05
N ALA A 422 16.38 13.61 5.88
CA ALA A 422 15.69 13.90 4.62
C ALA A 422 15.91 15.34 4.16
N ALA A 423 15.79 16.34 5.05
CA ALA A 423 16.06 17.74 4.73
C ALA A 423 17.53 17.97 4.32
N GLY A 424 18.48 17.32 4.98
CA GLY A 424 19.90 17.39 4.62
C GLY A 424 20.22 16.74 3.28
N ALA A 425 19.52 15.67 2.91
CA ALA A 425 19.64 15.01 1.60
C ALA A 425 19.08 15.91 0.48
N ALA A 426 17.89 16.49 0.69
CA ALA A 426 17.28 17.42 -0.26
C ALA A 426 18.14 18.66 -0.53
N ALA A 427 18.78 19.22 0.51
CA ALA A 427 19.68 20.36 0.38
C ALA A 427 20.94 20.03 -0.45
N LYS A 428 21.42 18.79 -0.42
CA LYS A 428 22.58 18.35 -1.21
C LYS A 428 22.25 18.12 -2.69
N THR A 429 21.02 17.74 -3.01
CA THR A 429 20.56 17.55 -4.40
C THR A 429 20.14 18.87 -5.06
N ALA A 430 19.88 19.91 -4.28
CA ALA A 430 19.52 21.26 -4.73
C ALA A 430 20.75 22.16 -5.05
N THR A 431 21.96 21.60 -5.34
CA THR A 431 23.09 22.39 -5.84
C THR A 431 22.74 22.99 -7.19
N PRO A 432 22.91 24.32 -7.40
CA PRO A 432 22.62 24.94 -8.68
C PRO A 432 23.54 24.37 -9.75
N HIS A 433 22.97 24.02 -10.89
CA HIS A 433 23.75 23.81 -12.11
C HIS A 433 24.57 25.09 -12.34
N PRO A 434 25.89 25.02 -12.52
CA PRO A 434 26.66 26.22 -12.89
C PRO A 434 26.11 26.72 -14.22
N ALA A 435 25.78 28.01 -14.26
CA ALA A 435 25.40 28.69 -15.47
C ALA A 435 26.52 28.48 -16.50
N GLY A 436 26.23 27.66 -17.50
CA GLY A 436 27.13 27.47 -18.66
C GLY A 436 27.00 28.66 -19.58
N ASP A 437 28.14 29.21 -19.89
CA ASP A 437 28.34 30.36 -20.76
C ASP A 437 27.73 30.18 -22.15
N ASP A 438 27.23 31.29 -22.60
CA ASP A 438 26.77 31.70 -23.91
C ASP A 438 27.73 31.28 -25.07
N VAL A 439 27.28 30.47 -26.03
CA VAL A 439 27.88 30.48 -27.38
C VAL A 439 26.81 30.18 -28.46
N GLY A 440 26.55 31.19 -29.27
CA GLY A 440 26.43 31.02 -30.72
C GLY A 440 25.04 30.80 -31.32
N ARG A 441 24.44 31.91 -31.69
CA ARG A 441 23.45 32.03 -32.81
C ARG A 441 23.87 31.28 -34.07
N ALA A 442 22.94 30.51 -34.67
CA ALA A 442 22.80 30.48 -36.10
C ALA A 442 21.35 30.15 -36.49
N ALA A 443 20.81 31.00 -37.32
CA ALA A 443 19.47 30.95 -37.90
C ALA A 443 19.41 30.00 -39.10
N ALA A 444 18.26 29.35 -39.30
CA ALA A 444 17.64 29.21 -40.63
C ALA A 444 16.23 28.67 -40.54
N ALA A 445 15.41 29.31 -41.15
CA ALA A 445 14.06 29.46 -41.57
C ALA A 445 13.51 28.33 -42.45
N HIS A 446 12.19 28.34 -42.50
CA HIS A 446 11.18 27.74 -43.43
C HIS A 446 10.41 26.57 -42.79
N GLY A 447 9.09 26.55 -42.73
CA GLY A 447 8.00 27.31 -43.31
C GLY A 447 6.73 26.46 -43.29
N SER A 448 5.59 27.16 -43.16
CA SER A 448 4.23 26.74 -43.51
C SER A 448 3.38 25.95 -42.50
N ALA A 449 2.44 26.67 -41.93
CA ALA A 449 1.13 26.15 -41.54
C ALA A 449 0.26 25.87 -42.78
N PRO A 450 -0.80 25.06 -42.67
CA PRO A 450 -2.10 25.72 -42.56
C PRO A 450 -3.11 25.00 -41.62
N ASP A 451 -3.96 25.75 -41.16
CA ASP A 451 -5.41 25.98 -41.37
C ASP A 451 -6.31 25.60 -40.21
N GLU A 452 -6.92 26.64 -39.69
CA GLU A 452 -8.00 26.66 -38.72
C GLU A 452 -9.27 26.02 -39.29
N ARG A 453 -10.00 25.25 -38.46
CA ARG A 453 -11.49 25.31 -38.47
C ARG A 453 -12.06 24.98 -37.10
N ASN A 454 -12.65 26.02 -36.54
CA ASN A 454 -13.80 26.15 -35.63
C ASN A 454 -14.50 24.87 -35.18
N ASP A 455 -14.65 24.73 -33.85
CA ASP A 455 -15.86 24.23 -33.24
C ASP A 455 -16.13 24.89 -31.86
N PRO A 456 -17.40 25.09 -31.46
CA PRO A 456 -17.82 26.19 -30.60
C PRO A 456 -17.69 25.90 -29.12
N VAL A 457 -17.20 26.90 -28.39
CA VAL A 457 -17.12 26.99 -26.93
C VAL A 457 -18.54 27.08 -26.34
N LEU A 458 -18.95 26.08 -25.59
CA LEU A 458 -20.05 26.20 -24.62
C LEU A 458 -19.52 26.88 -23.35
N ARG A 459 -19.88 28.16 -23.20
CA ARG A 459 -19.74 28.89 -21.94
C ARG A 459 -20.83 28.42 -20.98
N SER A 460 -20.46 28.04 -19.76
CA SER A 460 -21.38 28.00 -18.63
C SER A 460 -20.86 28.94 -17.56
N ASP A 461 -21.65 29.99 -17.34
CA ASP A 461 -21.48 30.93 -16.24
C ASP A 461 -21.79 30.23 -14.91
N ALA A 462 -20.85 30.25 -13.97
CA ALA A 462 -21.12 30.04 -12.54
C ALA A 462 -20.27 31.03 -11.74
N PRO A 463 -20.81 31.62 -10.66
CA PRO A 463 -20.23 32.78 -10.00
C PRO A 463 -18.96 32.42 -9.24
N ALA A 464 -17.99 33.34 -9.29
CA ALA A 464 -16.76 33.31 -8.50
C ALA A 464 -17.08 33.41 -7.01
N THR A 465 -16.66 32.45 -6.24
CA THR A 465 -16.55 32.56 -4.79
C THR A 465 -15.10 32.90 -4.43
N ASP A 466 -14.99 33.89 -3.59
CA ASP A 466 -13.80 34.52 -3.03
C ASP A 466 -12.92 33.51 -2.31
N ASP A 467 -11.80 33.12 -2.93
CA ASP A 467 -10.78 32.25 -2.31
C ASP A 467 -9.74 33.13 -1.62
N GLY A 468 -9.82 33.17 -0.29
CA GLY A 468 -8.84 33.82 0.55
C GLY A 468 -7.40 33.36 0.24
N HIS A 469 -6.54 34.30 -0.06
CA HIS A 469 -5.11 34.10 -0.27
C HIS A 469 -4.43 33.59 1.01
N ASP A 470 -4.09 32.31 1.04
CA ASP A 470 -3.13 31.78 2.02
C ASP A 470 -1.70 32.01 1.49
N THR A 471 -0.99 32.89 2.18
CA THR A 471 0.44 33.15 1.96
C THR A 471 1.25 31.99 2.54
N PRO A 472 2.24 31.42 1.82
CA PRO A 472 3.09 30.36 2.37
C PRO A 472 3.98 30.90 3.49
N PRO A 473 4.22 30.13 4.57
CA PRO A 473 5.10 30.56 5.67
C PRO A 473 6.57 30.63 5.21
N PRO A 474 7.40 31.49 5.84
CA PRO A 474 8.77 31.73 5.42
C PRO A 474 9.67 30.52 5.71
N ALA A 475 10.52 30.20 4.73
CA ALA A 475 11.56 29.18 4.84
C ALA A 475 12.70 29.69 5.73
N SER A 476 12.72 29.34 7.00
CA SER A 476 13.90 29.18 7.88
C SER A 476 13.44 29.02 9.34
N ALA A 477 13.13 27.81 9.78
CA ALA A 477 12.86 27.53 11.18
C ALA A 477 14.12 27.00 11.87
N ASP A 478 14.50 27.66 12.97
CA ASP A 478 15.57 27.28 13.88
C ASP A 478 15.35 25.84 14.42
N LEU A 479 16.32 24.96 14.28
CA LEU A 479 16.26 23.51 14.56
C LEU A 479 16.03 23.15 16.04
N ARG A 480 15.91 24.11 16.95
CA ARG A 480 15.52 23.90 18.35
C ARG A 480 14.00 23.82 18.54
N ALA A 481 13.23 24.40 17.64
CA ALA A 481 11.76 24.43 17.70
C ALA A 481 11.11 23.04 17.67
N PRO A 482 11.47 22.08 16.78
CA PRO A 482 10.74 20.81 16.68
C PRO A 482 10.79 19.95 17.95
N GLN A 483 11.87 20.02 18.74
CA GLN A 483 11.97 19.28 20.00
C GLN A 483 11.14 19.91 21.13
N ALA A 484 11.07 21.24 21.18
CA ALA A 484 10.22 21.95 22.12
C ALA A 484 8.74 21.76 21.78
N GLU A 485 8.38 21.80 20.50
CA GLU A 485 7.04 21.46 20.01
C GLU A 485 6.65 20.04 20.39
N ARG A 486 7.55 19.07 20.18
CA ARG A 486 7.30 17.68 20.58
C ARG A 486 7.10 17.53 22.09
N ALA A 487 7.79 18.27 22.91
CA ALA A 487 7.57 18.27 24.37
C ALA A 487 6.19 18.80 24.73
N THR A 488 5.74 19.86 24.06
CA THR A 488 4.40 20.43 24.20
C THR A 488 3.33 19.44 23.75
N ASP A 489 3.54 18.79 22.61
CA ASP A 489 2.65 17.78 22.05
C ASP A 489 2.53 16.54 22.93
N ARG A 490 3.64 16.06 23.52
CA ARG A 490 3.61 14.96 24.51
C ARG A 490 2.78 15.34 25.73
N ALA A 491 2.94 16.57 26.21
CA ALA A 491 2.13 17.06 27.34
C ALA A 491 0.64 17.17 26.98
N ALA A 492 0.31 17.59 25.76
CA ALA A 492 -1.07 17.63 25.27
C ALA A 492 -1.67 16.22 25.17
N LEU A 493 -0.94 15.27 24.60
CA LEU A 493 -1.38 13.87 24.51
C LEU A 493 -1.57 13.26 25.90
N TRP A 494 -0.60 13.46 26.81
CA TRP A 494 -0.69 12.92 28.16
C TRP A 494 -1.93 13.42 28.92
N ARG A 495 -2.21 14.73 28.83
CA ARG A 495 -3.45 15.31 29.39
C ARG A 495 -4.71 14.69 28.77
N ALA A 496 -4.73 14.49 27.46
CA ALA A 496 -5.85 13.85 26.80
C ALA A 496 -6.06 12.39 27.27
N LEU A 497 -4.97 11.64 27.45
CA LEU A 497 -5.01 10.28 28.02
C LEU A 497 -5.57 10.27 29.44
N GLN A 498 -5.16 11.21 30.28
CA GLN A 498 -5.69 11.37 31.65
C GLN A 498 -7.18 11.74 31.68
N HIS A 499 -7.59 12.71 30.87
CA HIS A 499 -9.00 13.11 30.77
C HIS A 499 -9.89 11.99 30.23
N ALA A 500 -9.39 11.16 29.35
CA ALA A 500 -10.11 9.97 28.85
C ALA A 500 -10.08 8.77 29.81
N GLY A 501 -9.41 8.88 30.96
CA GLY A 501 -9.25 7.77 31.89
C GLY A 501 -8.37 6.62 31.38
N CYS A 502 -7.50 6.91 30.39
CA CYS A 502 -6.54 5.96 29.84
C CYS A 502 -5.18 6.03 30.59
N ALA A 503 -4.97 7.08 31.38
CA ALA A 503 -3.81 7.24 32.24
C ALA A 503 -4.29 7.76 33.63
N PRO A 504 -3.55 7.48 34.74
CA PRO A 504 -3.93 7.94 36.06
C PRO A 504 -3.95 9.47 36.14
N ALA A 505 -5.00 10.01 36.75
CA ALA A 505 -5.11 11.46 36.97
C ALA A 505 -4.02 11.95 37.95
N GLY A 506 -3.32 13.02 37.54
CA GLY A 506 -2.29 13.63 38.37
C GLY A 506 -0.90 12.99 38.29
N ASP A 507 -0.74 11.86 37.59
CA ASP A 507 0.57 11.29 37.37
C ASP A 507 1.42 12.22 36.46
N PRO A 508 2.74 12.31 36.73
CA PRO A 508 3.63 13.09 35.89
C PRO A 508 3.72 12.49 34.46
N ILE A 509 4.00 13.36 33.50
CA ILE A 509 4.23 12.91 32.12
C ILE A 509 5.40 11.92 32.07
N PRO A 510 5.25 10.75 31.44
CA PRO A 510 6.34 9.80 31.25
C PRO A 510 7.53 10.42 30.53
N SER A 511 8.75 9.96 30.85
CA SER A 511 9.95 10.40 30.16
C SER A 511 9.90 10.04 28.65
N ALA A 512 10.78 10.63 27.86
CA ALA A 512 10.90 10.29 26.43
C ALA A 512 11.21 8.80 26.21
N ASP A 513 11.89 8.15 27.15
CA ASP A 513 12.29 6.73 27.04
C ASP A 513 11.19 5.75 27.43
N THR A 514 10.12 6.24 28.05
CA THR A 514 9.00 5.42 28.56
C THR A 514 7.67 5.79 27.87
N PRO A 515 7.51 5.52 26.57
CA PRO A 515 6.29 5.86 25.82
C PRO A 515 5.06 5.14 26.41
N PRO A 516 3.94 5.85 26.64
CA PRO A 516 2.73 5.27 27.23
C PRO A 516 1.89 4.53 26.16
N VAL A 517 2.50 3.58 25.44
CA VAL A 517 1.89 2.93 24.27
C VAL A 517 0.54 2.31 24.64
N GLY A 518 0.45 1.52 25.71
CA GLY A 518 -0.81 0.87 26.09
C GLY A 518 -1.95 1.86 26.35
N ALA A 519 -1.64 3.01 26.98
CA ALA A 519 -2.63 4.08 27.22
C ALA A 519 -3.10 4.72 25.91
N VAL A 520 -2.19 4.91 24.94
CA VAL A 520 -2.54 5.47 23.62
C VAL A 520 -3.39 4.50 22.81
N LEU A 521 -3.08 3.20 22.84
CA LEU A 521 -3.90 2.17 22.20
C LEU A 521 -5.32 2.14 22.79
N ALA A 522 -5.44 2.18 24.11
CA ALA A 522 -6.74 2.25 24.81
C ALA A 522 -7.51 3.52 24.43
N TYR A 523 -6.83 4.67 24.33
CA TYR A 523 -7.44 5.93 23.91
C TYR A 523 -8.11 5.83 22.54
N VAL A 524 -7.40 5.38 21.54
CA VAL A 524 -7.95 5.18 20.19
C VAL A 524 -9.07 4.13 20.19
N ALA A 525 -8.89 3.06 20.96
CA ALA A 525 -9.89 2.01 21.10
C ALA A 525 -11.21 2.50 21.75
N ARG A 526 -11.21 3.59 22.52
CA ARG A 526 -12.43 4.21 23.09
C ARG A 526 -13.26 4.97 22.05
N SER A 527 -12.75 5.19 20.83
CA SER A 527 -13.52 5.88 19.79
C SER A 527 -14.85 5.20 19.49
N PRO A 528 -15.88 5.95 19.03
CA PRO A 528 -17.18 5.39 18.65
C PRO A 528 -17.13 4.64 17.30
N SER A 529 -16.00 4.64 16.62
CA SER A 529 -15.80 3.92 15.36
C SER A 529 -16.15 2.44 15.50
N PRO A 530 -16.79 1.81 14.50
CA PRO A 530 -17.17 0.40 14.55
C PRO A 530 -15.97 -0.55 14.58
N LEU A 531 -14.82 -0.11 14.08
CA LEU A 531 -13.58 -0.87 14.05
C LEU A 531 -12.39 0.04 14.43
N ALA A 532 -11.57 -0.40 15.39
CA ALA A 532 -10.27 0.19 15.68
C ALA A 532 -9.18 -0.74 15.16
N ILE A 533 -8.25 -0.23 14.36
CA ILE A 533 -7.12 -0.98 13.83
C ILE A 533 -5.83 -0.44 14.44
N VAL A 534 -5.04 -1.34 15.02
CA VAL A 534 -3.75 -1.02 15.64
C VAL A 534 -2.62 -1.56 14.78
N PRO A 535 -1.70 -0.71 14.30
CA PRO A 535 -0.48 -1.17 13.65
C PRO A 535 0.30 -2.16 14.54
N LEU A 536 0.81 -3.21 13.93
CA LEU A 536 1.60 -4.21 14.66
C LEU A 536 2.86 -3.59 15.25
N GLU A 537 3.42 -2.59 14.60
CA GLU A 537 4.53 -1.78 15.08
C GLU A 537 4.18 -1.07 16.40
N ASP A 538 2.97 -0.53 16.51
CA ASP A 538 2.49 0.09 17.76
C ASP A 538 2.17 -0.95 18.84
N LEU A 539 1.53 -2.06 18.45
CA LEU A 539 1.25 -3.15 19.36
C LEU A 539 2.53 -3.72 19.98
N LEU A 540 3.62 -3.76 19.23
CA LEU A 540 4.94 -4.19 19.66
C LEU A 540 5.79 -3.07 20.28
N ALA A 541 5.31 -1.83 20.29
CA ALA A 541 6.04 -0.64 20.73
C ALA A 541 7.36 -0.40 19.98
N LEU A 542 7.39 -0.66 18.67
CA LEU A 542 8.54 -0.40 17.82
C LEU A 542 8.72 1.10 17.58
N ASN A 543 9.97 1.51 17.38
CA ASN A 543 10.30 2.92 17.17
C ASN A 543 10.17 3.36 15.70
N GLU A 544 10.42 2.44 14.79
CA GLU A 544 10.61 2.74 13.38
C GLU A 544 9.31 2.52 12.61
N GLN A 545 8.95 3.48 11.80
CA GLN A 545 7.83 3.35 10.86
C GLN A 545 8.24 2.53 9.62
N PRO A 546 7.30 1.83 8.97
CA PRO A 546 7.60 1.04 7.77
C PRO A 546 8.06 1.85 6.57
N ASN A 547 7.50 3.02 6.37
CA ASN A 547 7.80 3.93 5.27
C ASN A 547 7.98 5.36 5.76
N LEU A 548 8.92 6.07 5.17
CA LEU A 548 9.08 7.52 5.30
C LEU A 548 8.79 8.15 3.94
N PRO A 549 7.63 8.79 3.76
CA PRO A 549 7.28 9.46 2.51
C PRO A 549 8.25 10.61 2.19
N GLY A 550 8.54 10.79 0.92
CA GLY A 550 9.41 11.87 0.46
C GLY A 550 10.60 11.38 -0.37
N PRO A 551 11.56 12.26 -0.66
CA PRO A 551 12.75 11.88 -1.42
C PRO A 551 13.59 10.85 -0.66
N PRO A 552 14.31 9.95 -1.36
CA PRO A 552 15.18 8.95 -0.74
C PRO A 552 16.20 9.61 0.19
N CYS A 553 16.23 9.17 1.46
CA CYS A 553 17.12 9.71 2.48
C CYS A 553 17.90 8.61 3.24
N GLY A 554 17.92 7.39 2.72
CA GLY A 554 18.53 6.23 3.38
C GLY A 554 17.66 5.59 4.47
N HIS A 555 16.41 5.99 4.62
CA HIS A 555 15.44 5.23 5.42
C HIS A 555 15.16 3.90 4.71
N PRO A 556 15.21 2.75 5.44
CA PRO A 556 14.99 1.44 4.84
C PRO A 556 13.48 1.16 4.64
N ASN A 557 12.85 1.95 3.74
CA ASN A 557 11.45 1.79 3.36
C ASN A 557 11.20 0.37 2.86
N TRP A 558 10.13 -0.27 3.34
CA TRP A 558 9.64 -1.59 2.91
C TRP A 558 10.60 -2.76 3.15
N LEU A 559 11.69 -2.56 3.93
CA LEU A 559 12.73 -3.56 4.18
C LEU A 559 12.73 -4.12 5.60
N ARG A 560 12.11 -3.43 6.58
CA ARG A 560 12.21 -3.81 7.99
C ARG A 560 11.43 -5.09 8.26
N ARG A 561 12.08 -6.03 8.93
CA ARG A 561 11.45 -7.25 9.45
C ARG A 561 11.03 -7.05 10.91
N LEU A 562 9.95 -7.71 11.31
CA LEU A 562 9.58 -7.77 12.73
C LEU A 562 10.72 -8.37 13.56
N PRO A 563 10.90 -7.95 14.83
CA PRO A 563 12.01 -8.42 15.66
C PRO A 563 11.87 -9.87 16.08
N ARG A 564 10.68 -10.47 15.96
CA ARG A 564 10.38 -11.84 16.41
C ARG A 564 9.51 -12.57 15.40
N ALA A 565 9.60 -13.90 15.41
CA ALA A 565 8.69 -14.75 14.67
C ALA A 565 7.25 -14.65 15.23
N ILE A 566 6.27 -14.91 14.37
CA ILE A 566 4.84 -14.82 14.74
C ILE A 566 4.49 -15.67 15.97
N ASP A 567 5.15 -16.79 16.18
CA ASP A 567 4.90 -17.67 17.33
C ASP A 567 5.34 -17.06 18.67
N ALA A 568 6.30 -16.14 18.64
CA ALA A 568 6.82 -15.44 19.81
C ALA A 568 6.36 -13.97 19.90
N LEU A 569 5.45 -13.56 19.01
CA LEU A 569 5.07 -12.16 18.87
C LEU A 569 4.18 -11.68 20.04
N PHE A 570 3.29 -12.54 20.51
CA PHE A 570 2.30 -12.23 21.53
C PHE A 570 2.81 -12.58 22.92
N ASP A 571 3.77 -11.82 23.42
CA ASP A 571 4.33 -11.95 24.76
C ASP A 571 3.43 -11.29 25.84
N ALA A 572 3.89 -11.26 27.08
CA ALA A 572 3.15 -10.69 28.21
C ALA A 572 2.81 -9.20 28.03
N ASP A 573 3.74 -8.42 27.45
CA ASP A 573 3.55 -6.99 27.21
C ASP A 573 2.49 -6.76 26.15
N VAL A 574 2.54 -7.55 25.05
CA VAL A 574 1.52 -7.50 23.98
C VAL A 574 0.16 -7.92 24.52
N HIS A 575 0.08 -8.97 25.34
CA HIS A 575 -1.18 -9.36 25.98
C HIS A 575 -1.75 -8.24 26.86
N THR A 576 -0.90 -7.54 27.63
CA THR A 576 -1.32 -6.41 28.45
C THR A 576 -1.92 -5.29 27.58
N ARG A 577 -1.30 -4.98 26.44
CA ARG A 577 -1.82 -3.96 25.49
C ARG A 577 -3.11 -4.40 24.83
N ILE A 578 -3.24 -5.65 24.45
CA ILE A 578 -4.50 -6.23 23.91
C ILE A 578 -5.62 -6.13 24.96
N ALA A 579 -5.36 -6.51 26.21
CA ALA A 579 -6.34 -6.40 27.28
C ALA A 579 -6.82 -4.93 27.49
N ALA A 580 -5.91 -3.95 27.34
CA ALA A 580 -6.27 -2.53 27.42
C ALA A 580 -7.17 -2.11 26.24
N ILE A 581 -6.90 -2.58 25.01
CA ILE A 581 -7.75 -2.34 23.82
C ILE A 581 -9.14 -2.93 24.06
N GLU A 582 -9.23 -4.21 24.43
CA GLU A 582 -10.50 -4.90 24.64
C GLU A 582 -11.33 -4.26 25.76
N HIS A 583 -10.68 -3.89 26.87
CA HIS A 583 -11.36 -3.18 27.96
C HIS A 583 -11.93 -1.86 27.46
N ALA A 584 -11.15 -1.07 26.72
CA ALA A 584 -11.57 0.20 26.16
C ALA A 584 -12.76 0.04 25.18
N ARG A 585 -12.77 -1.01 24.35
CA ARG A 585 -13.89 -1.29 23.43
C ARG A 585 -15.18 -1.66 24.16
N ARG A 586 -15.10 -2.43 25.26
CA ARG A 586 -16.25 -2.80 26.08
C ARG A 586 -16.82 -1.60 26.86
N THR A 587 -15.97 -0.84 27.55
CA THR A 587 -16.42 0.28 28.40
C THR A 587 -17.01 1.43 27.60
N ALA A 588 -16.52 1.67 26.40
CA ALA A 588 -17.09 2.69 25.51
C ALA A 588 -18.50 2.30 24.95
N GLU A 589 -18.93 1.03 25.08
CA GLU A 589 -20.30 0.62 24.75
C GLU A 589 -21.30 1.01 25.84
N ASP A 590 -20.84 1.08 27.11
CA ASP A 590 -21.68 1.42 28.24
C ASP A 590 -21.94 2.93 28.35
N ASP A 591 -21.02 3.76 27.84
CA ASP A 591 -21.08 5.22 27.86
C ASP A 591 -21.85 5.83 26.66
N ALA A 592 -22.37 5.06 25.72
CA ALA A 592 -23.05 5.47 24.46
C ALA A 592 -24.54 5.07 24.45
#